data_18df28d03746be85316323e0dd263c84
#
_entry.id   18df28d03746be85316323e0dd263c84
#
_cell.length_a   1.000
_cell.length_b   1.000
_cell.length_c   1.000
_cell.angle_alpha   90.00
_cell.angle_beta   90.00
_cell.angle_gamma   90.00
#
_symmetry.space_group_name_H-M   'P 1'
#
loop_
_entity.id
_entity.type
_entity.pdbx_description
1 polymer ?
#
loop_
_entity_poly.entity_id
_entity_poly.type
_entity_poly.pdbx_seq_one_letter_code
_entity_poly.pdbx_strand_id
1 'polypeptide(L)'
;MGLRIYNSLSNQIEEFEPIHKGKVNMYVCGPTVYNHIHIGNARPVVFYDMVRNYLKYLGYEVCFASNITDIDDKIINQAIKEKKPEKEIAEFYEKSYFESVKTLGSQKPDFIPHATEYIDEMISFIEELIEKDYAYVVEGDVFFRVNKIPNY
;
A
#
# COMPACT_ATOMS: atom_id res chain seq x y z
N MET A 1 18.57 -22.90 -10.37
CA MET A 1 18.87 -21.85 -9.37
C MET A 1 17.54 -21.25 -8.93
N GLY A 2 17.25 -21.24 -7.64
CA GLY A 2 16.07 -20.61 -7.08
C GLY A 2 16.18 -19.07 -7.12
N LEU A 3 15.05 -18.38 -7.08
CA LEU A 3 15.02 -16.92 -6.90
C LEU A 3 15.54 -16.58 -5.51
N ARG A 4 16.45 -15.61 -5.42
CA ARG A 4 16.95 -15.08 -4.15
C ARG A 4 16.62 -13.60 -4.06
N ILE A 5 16.07 -13.17 -2.91
CA ILE A 5 15.69 -11.79 -2.64
C ILE A 5 16.21 -11.35 -1.28
N TYR A 6 16.41 -10.04 -1.13
CA TYR A 6 16.75 -9.46 0.16
C TYR A 6 15.50 -9.40 1.04
N ASN A 7 15.59 -9.99 2.24
CA ASN A 7 14.55 -9.95 3.24
C ASN A 7 14.92 -8.93 4.32
N SER A 8 14.12 -7.87 4.45
CA SER A 8 14.36 -6.80 5.42
C SER A 8 14.18 -7.27 6.88
N LEU A 9 13.42 -8.35 7.12
CA LEU A 9 13.21 -8.89 8.47
C LEU A 9 14.48 -9.57 9.00
N SER A 10 15.13 -10.38 8.17
CA SER A 10 16.39 -11.07 8.52
C SER A 10 17.64 -10.26 8.18
N ASN A 11 17.51 -9.20 7.37
CA ASN A 11 18.61 -8.41 6.79
C ASN A 11 19.57 -9.26 5.93
N GLN A 12 19.07 -10.29 5.25
CA GLN A 12 19.88 -11.20 4.43
C GLN A 12 19.25 -11.42 3.05
N ILE A 13 20.08 -11.87 2.10
CA ILE A 13 19.61 -12.39 0.81
C ILE A 13 19.31 -13.87 0.99
N GLU A 14 18.03 -14.23 0.88
CA GLU A 14 17.52 -15.58 1.11
C GLU A 14 16.92 -16.18 -0.15
N GLU A 15 16.79 -17.50 -0.20
CA GLU A 15 16.00 -18.15 -1.23
C GLU A 15 14.53 -17.82 -1.03
N PHE A 16 13.85 -17.48 -2.13
CA PHE A 16 12.43 -17.13 -2.07
C PHE A 16 11.59 -18.41 -1.94
N GLU A 17 10.90 -18.53 -0.82
CA GLU A 17 9.94 -19.59 -0.55
C GLU A 17 8.53 -19.00 -0.40
N PRO A 18 7.59 -19.33 -1.31
CA PRO A 18 6.22 -18.85 -1.19
C PRO A 18 5.50 -19.58 -0.05
N ILE A 19 4.66 -18.85 0.69
CA ILE A 19 3.82 -19.42 1.78
C ILE A 19 2.94 -20.59 1.25
N HIS A 20 2.42 -20.44 0.03
CA HIS A 20 1.65 -21.48 -0.64
C HIS A 20 2.37 -21.93 -1.90
N LYS A 21 2.60 -23.24 -2.04
CA LYS A 21 3.31 -23.82 -3.18
C LYS A 21 2.70 -23.33 -4.52
N GLY A 22 3.51 -22.72 -5.35
CA GLY A 22 3.12 -22.25 -6.67
C GLY A 22 2.31 -20.93 -6.69
N LYS A 23 2.00 -20.35 -5.52
CA LYS A 23 1.22 -19.10 -5.42
C LYS A 23 1.98 -18.03 -4.65
N VAL A 24 1.92 -16.79 -5.15
CA VAL A 24 2.52 -15.62 -4.51
C VAL A 24 1.48 -14.54 -4.35
N ASN A 25 1.18 -14.17 -3.10
CA ASN A 25 0.41 -12.98 -2.79
C ASN A 25 1.37 -11.83 -2.54
N MET A 26 1.24 -10.77 -3.31
CA MET A 26 2.13 -9.62 -3.30
C MET A 26 1.34 -8.36 -2.94
N TYR A 27 1.79 -7.63 -1.94
CA TYR A 27 1.22 -6.34 -1.56
C TYR A 27 2.27 -5.25 -1.67
N VAL A 28 1.91 -4.15 -2.29
CA VAL A 28 2.74 -2.95 -2.38
C VAL A 28 1.90 -1.74 -1.98
N CYS A 29 2.41 -0.95 -1.04
CA CYS A 29 1.76 0.28 -0.63
C CYS A 29 1.55 1.21 -1.84
N GLY A 30 0.32 1.62 -2.04
CA GLY A 30 -0.06 2.48 -3.16
C GLY A 30 0.09 3.97 -2.84
N PRO A 31 -0.34 4.85 -3.75
CA PRO A 31 -0.19 6.29 -3.61
C PRO A 31 -1.28 6.91 -2.72
N THR A 32 -0.97 8.08 -2.12
CA THR A 32 -1.98 9.05 -1.69
C THR A 32 -2.35 9.92 -2.89
N VAL A 33 -3.62 9.96 -3.22
CA VAL A 33 -4.12 10.57 -4.46
C VAL A 33 -4.52 12.05 -4.26
N TYR A 34 -3.52 12.90 -4.06
CA TYR A 34 -3.71 14.35 -3.87
C TYR A 34 -3.04 15.20 -4.96
N ASN A 35 -2.21 14.61 -5.81
CA ASN A 35 -1.48 15.32 -6.87
C ASN A 35 -1.07 14.31 -7.98
N HIS A 36 -0.64 14.84 -9.14
CA HIS A 36 -0.03 14.04 -10.19
C HIS A 36 1.23 13.32 -9.66
N ILE A 37 1.45 12.11 -10.16
CA ILE A 37 2.67 11.36 -9.81
C ILE A 37 3.90 12.00 -10.44
N HIS A 38 5.03 11.79 -9.79
CA HIS A 38 6.35 12.15 -10.32
C HIS A 38 7.22 10.88 -10.43
N ILE A 39 8.44 11.02 -10.96
CA ILE A 39 9.35 9.86 -11.18
C ILE A 39 9.59 9.02 -9.94
N GLY A 40 9.58 9.63 -8.75
CA GLY A 40 9.74 8.92 -7.47
C GLY A 40 8.58 7.96 -7.18
N ASN A 41 7.33 8.35 -7.53
CA ASN A 41 6.15 7.49 -7.39
C ASN A 41 6.07 6.44 -8.52
N ALA A 42 6.55 6.77 -9.71
CA ALA A 42 6.58 5.87 -10.85
C ALA A 42 7.55 4.70 -10.67
N ARG A 43 8.66 4.92 -9.97
CA ARG A 43 9.70 3.90 -9.75
C ARG A 43 9.16 2.61 -9.12
N PRO A 44 8.47 2.62 -7.96
CA PRO A 44 7.90 1.41 -7.40
C PRO A 44 6.87 0.75 -8.33
N VAL A 45 6.06 1.53 -9.05
CA VAL A 45 5.09 0.98 -10.02
C VAL A 45 5.79 0.10 -11.05
N VAL A 46 6.79 0.62 -11.74
CA VAL A 46 7.53 -0.12 -12.78
C VAL A 46 8.32 -1.28 -12.18
N PHE A 47 8.97 -1.06 -11.02
CA PHE A 47 9.78 -2.08 -10.37
C PHE A 47 8.94 -3.29 -9.94
N TYR A 48 7.81 -3.07 -9.27
CA TYR A 48 6.98 -4.17 -8.79
C TYR A 48 6.16 -4.83 -9.89
N ASP A 49 5.83 -4.12 -10.97
CA ASP A 49 5.28 -4.75 -12.16
C ASP A 49 6.30 -5.71 -12.80
N MET A 50 7.57 -5.32 -12.88
CA MET A 50 8.66 -6.20 -13.31
C MET A 50 8.80 -7.42 -12.40
N VAL A 51 8.78 -7.25 -11.07
CA VAL A 51 8.84 -8.36 -10.11
C VAL A 51 7.65 -9.31 -10.30
N ARG A 52 6.43 -8.78 -10.43
CA ARG A 52 5.22 -9.55 -10.71
C ARG A 52 5.37 -10.40 -11.98
N ASN A 53 5.82 -9.77 -13.07
CA ASN A 53 6.00 -10.45 -14.36
C ASN A 53 7.11 -11.52 -14.28
N TYR A 54 8.19 -11.25 -13.54
CA TYR A 54 9.25 -12.23 -13.35
C TYR A 54 8.79 -13.43 -12.54
N LEU A 55 8.02 -13.23 -11.46
CA LEU A 55 7.42 -14.33 -10.69
C LEU A 55 6.48 -15.18 -11.56
N LYS A 56 5.66 -14.55 -12.41
CA LYS A 56 4.83 -15.26 -13.40
C LYS A 56 5.67 -16.05 -14.41
N TYR A 57 6.77 -15.47 -14.88
CA TYR A 57 7.72 -16.16 -15.77
C TYR A 57 8.34 -17.41 -15.12
N LEU A 58 8.59 -17.37 -13.81
CA LEU A 58 9.05 -18.53 -13.03
C LEU A 58 7.96 -19.58 -12.78
N GLY A 59 6.74 -19.36 -13.24
CA GLY A 59 5.63 -20.30 -13.15
C GLY A 59 4.76 -20.14 -11.91
N TYR A 60 4.91 -19.05 -11.14
CA TYR A 60 4.01 -18.76 -10.03
C TYR A 60 2.68 -18.15 -10.48
N GLU A 61 1.59 -18.53 -9.83
CA GLU A 61 0.33 -17.78 -9.85
C GLU A 61 0.51 -16.57 -8.92
N VAL A 62 0.46 -15.34 -9.47
CA VAL A 62 0.70 -14.12 -8.70
C VAL A 62 -0.58 -13.33 -8.55
N CYS A 63 -0.98 -13.09 -7.31
CA CYS A 63 -2.03 -12.16 -6.93
C CYS A 63 -1.39 -10.88 -6.39
N PHE A 64 -1.62 -9.74 -7.04
CA PHE A 64 -1.01 -8.47 -6.69
C PHE A 64 -2.05 -7.47 -6.21
N ALA A 65 -1.87 -6.98 -4.99
CA ALA A 65 -2.68 -5.94 -4.38
C ALA A 65 -1.87 -4.66 -4.17
N SER A 66 -2.48 -3.51 -4.42
CA SER A 66 -1.95 -2.19 -4.06
C SER A 66 -3.11 -1.26 -3.72
N ASN A 67 -3.07 -0.65 -2.54
CA ASN A 67 -4.14 0.23 -2.08
C ASN A 67 -4.11 1.60 -2.76
N ILE A 68 -5.23 2.31 -2.64
CA ILE A 68 -5.31 3.77 -2.85
C ILE A 68 -5.59 4.41 -1.49
N THR A 69 -4.77 5.38 -1.10
CA THR A 69 -5.03 6.23 0.05
C THR A 69 -5.82 7.45 -0.43
N ASP A 70 -7.12 7.35 -0.32
CA ASP A 70 -8.11 8.34 -0.79
C ASP A 70 -8.67 9.21 0.35
N ILE A 71 -8.10 9.07 1.57
CA ILE A 71 -8.33 9.95 2.72
C ILE A 71 -6.98 10.22 3.40
N ASP A 72 -6.61 11.51 3.49
CA ASP A 72 -5.32 11.96 4.06
C ASP A 72 -5.35 13.50 4.18
N ASP A 73 -4.61 14.06 5.12
CA ASP A 73 -4.50 15.53 5.28
C ASP A 73 -4.05 16.25 4.00
N LYS A 74 -3.25 15.59 3.17
CA LYS A 74 -2.81 16.15 1.88
C LYS A 74 -3.96 16.32 0.90
N ILE A 75 -4.93 15.38 0.91
CA ILE A 75 -6.15 15.46 0.09
C ILE A 75 -7.02 16.61 0.60
N ILE A 76 -7.23 16.68 1.93
CA ILE A 76 -8.01 17.76 2.57
C ILE A 76 -7.41 19.12 2.23
N ASN A 77 -6.10 19.28 2.40
CA ASN A 77 -5.40 20.53 2.09
C ASN A 77 -5.48 20.90 0.60
N GLN A 78 -5.41 19.92 -0.30
CA GLN A 78 -5.57 20.16 -1.74
C GLN A 78 -7.02 20.53 -2.08
N ALA A 79 -8.00 19.90 -1.45
CA ALA A 79 -9.42 20.21 -1.60
C ALA A 79 -9.72 21.67 -1.19
N ILE A 80 -9.20 22.11 -0.05
CA ILE A 80 -9.32 23.51 0.42
C ILE A 80 -8.70 24.46 -0.60
N LYS A 81 -7.50 24.16 -1.10
CA LYS A 81 -6.77 24.98 -2.08
C LYS A 81 -7.51 25.10 -3.41
N GLU A 82 -8.09 24.01 -3.90
CA GLU A 82 -8.84 23.97 -5.15
C GLU A 82 -10.32 24.35 -4.99
N LYS A 83 -10.80 24.51 -3.75
CA LYS A 83 -12.21 24.76 -3.41
C LYS A 83 -13.15 23.70 -3.97
N LYS A 84 -12.76 22.44 -3.81
CA LYS A 84 -13.47 21.24 -4.26
C LYS A 84 -13.69 20.26 -3.11
N PRO A 85 -14.67 19.36 -3.20
CA PRO A 85 -14.81 18.26 -2.26
C PRO A 85 -13.57 17.32 -2.29
N GLU A 86 -13.20 16.75 -1.14
CA GLU A 86 -12.07 15.80 -1.02
C GLU A 86 -12.23 14.60 -1.97
N LYS A 87 -13.44 14.09 -2.07
CA LYS A 87 -13.78 12.97 -2.97
C LYS A 87 -13.46 13.31 -4.44
N GLU A 88 -13.81 14.51 -4.91
CA GLU A 88 -13.51 14.94 -6.28
C GLU A 88 -12.00 15.02 -6.54
N ILE A 89 -11.24 15.50 -5.54
CA ILE A 89 -9.78 15.54 -5.60
C ILE A 89 -9.20 14.12 -5.70
N ALA A 90 -9.62 13.23 -4.81
CA ALA A 90 -9.14 11.86 -4.79
C ALA A 90 -9.44 11.13 -6.11
N GLU A 91 -10.69 11.15 -6.59
CA GLU A 91 -11.09 10.52 -7.85
C GLU A 91 -10.33 11.07 -9.07
N PHE A 92 -10.12 12.41 -9.12
CA PHE A 92 -9.38 13.03 -10.21
C PHE A 92 -7.92 12.56 -10.26
N TYR A 93 -7.22 12.58 -9.12
CA TYR A 93 -5.80 12.21 -9.08
C TYR A 93 -5.60 10.68 -9.14
N GLU A 94 -6.54 9.88 -8.66
CA GLU A 94 -6.54 8.43 -8.88
C GLU A 94 -6.62 8.08 -10.38
N LYS A 95 -7.55 8.73 -11.09
CA LYS A 95 -7.66 8.55 -12.54
C LYS A 95 -6.35 8.93 -13.24
N SER A 96 -5.77 10.08 -12.90
CA SER A 96 -4.49 10.52 -13.43
C SER A 96 -3.34 9.55 -13.11
N TYR A 97 -3.35 8.96 -11.90
CA TYR A 97 -2.40 7.93 -11.50
C TYR A 97 -2.48 6.71 -12.43
N PHE A 98 -3.67 6.14 -12.64
CA PHE A 98 -3.83 4.97 -13.49
C PHE A 98 -3.57 5.24 -14.98
N GLU A 99 -3.83 6.44 -15.46
CA GLU A 99 -3.42 6.87 -16.81
C GLU A 99 -1.88 6.89 -16.93
N SER A 100 -1.20 7.36 -15.89
CA SER A 100 0.28 7.35 -15.86
C SER A 100 0.83 5.94 -15.77
N VAL A 101 0.26 5.05 -14.93
CA VAL A 101 0.61 3.62 -14.86
C VAL A 101 0.52 2.95 -16.22
N LYS A 102 -0.59 3.21 -16.94
CA LYS A 102 -0.79 2.70 -18.31
C LYS A 102 0.26 3.24 -19.29
N THR A 103 0.59 4.52 -19.20
CA THR A 103 1.59 5.17 -20.06
C THR A 103 3.00 4.59 -19.84
N LEU A 104 3.30 4.19 -18.60
CA LEU A 104 4.54 3.50 -18.26
C LEU A 104 4.59 2.05 -18.73
N GLY A 105 3.50 1.52 -19.31
CA GLY A 105 3.39 0.13 -19.73
C GLY A 105 3.20 -0.86 -18.59
N SER A 106 2.95 -0.39 -17.37
CA SER A 106 2.72 -1.23 -16.20
C SER A 106 1.25 -1.66 -16.11
N GLN A 107 1.02 -2.86 -15.58
CA GLN A 107 -0.30 -3.42 -15.38
C GLN A 107 -0.93 -2.91 -14.08
N LYS A 108 -2.25 -2.77 -14.06
CA LYS A 108 -2.98 -2.51 -12.82
C LYS A 108 -2.83 -3.68 -11.83
N PRO A 109 -2.89 -3.42 -10.51
CA PRO A 109 -3.04 -4.47 -9.51
C PRO A 109 -4.31 -5.30 -9.73
N ASP A 110 -4.31 -6.54 -9.23
CA ASP A 110 -5.50 -7.40 -9.26
C ASP A 110 -6.54 -6.95 -8.24
N PHE A 111 -6.08 -6.38 -7.09
CA PHE A 111 -6.90 -5.78 -6.05
C PHE A 111 -6.43 -4.36 -5.74
N ILE A 112 -7.38 -3.44 -5.64
CA ILE A 112 -7.15 -2.00 -5.42
C ILE A 112 -8.08 -1.53 -4.29
N PRO A 113 -7.79 -1.90 -3.02
CA PRO A 113 -8.60 -1.43 -1.89
C PRO A 113 -8.40 0.08 -1.68
N HIS A 114 -9.49 0.79 -1.40
CA HIS A 114 -9.48 2.20 -1.04
C HIS A 114 -9.54 2.34 0.48
N ALA A 115 -8.76 3.26 1.06
CA ALA A 115 -8.72 3.45 2.52
C ALA A 115 -10.09 3.78 3.10
N THR A 116 -10.90 4.56 2.40
CA THR A 116 -12.27 4.92 2.81
C THR A 116 -13.23 3.72 2.89
N GLU A 117 -12.96 2.63 2.20
CA GLU A 117 -13.76 1.40 2.22
C GLU A 117 -13.52 0.55 3.47
N TYR A 118 -12.46 0.83 4.24
CA TYR A 118 -11.98 0.02 5.39
C TYR A 118 -11.95 0.79 6.70
N ILE A 119 -12.65 1.92 6.81
CA ILE A 119 -12.64 2.75 8.03
C ILE A 119 -13.20 1.98 9.23
N ASP A 120 -14.27 1.24 9.06
CA ASP A 120 -14.90 0.47 10.14
C ASP A 120 -13.97 -0.66 10.64
N GLU A 121 -13.27 -1.34 9.73
CA GLU A 121 -12.29 -2.36 10.06
C GLU A 121 -11.07 -1.75 10.76
N MET A 122 -10.61 -0.55 10.33
CA MET A 122 -9.53 0.18 11.00
C MET A 122 -9.93 0.56 12.42
N ILE A 123 -11.15 1.07 12.63
CA ILE A 123 -11.67 1.42 13.96
C ILE A 123 -11.70 0.17 14.84
N SER A 124 -12.32 -0.91 14.37
CA SER A 124 -12.41 -2.17 15.11
C SER A 124 -11.04 -2.72 15.51
N PHE A 125 -10.06 -2.64 14.60
CA PHE A 125 -8.69 -3.08 14.88
C PHE A 125 -7.99 -2.18 15.93
N ILE A 126 -8.21 -0.87 15.87
CA ILE A 126 -7.67 0.09 16.85
C ILE A 126 -8.29 -0.16 18.23
N GLU A 127 -9.61 -0.38 18.31
CA GLU A 127 -10.30 -0.71 19.56
C GLU A 127 -9.73 -1.99 20.19
N GLU A 128 -9.49 -3.04 19.38
CA GLU A 128 -8.84 -4.27 19.86
C GLU A 128 -7.42 -4.02 20.42
N LEU A 129 -6.66 -3.14 19.78
CA LEU A 129 -5.34 -2.76 20.27
C LEU A 129 -5.41 -2.00 21.60
N ILE A 130 -6.41 -1.14 21.80
CA ILE A 130 -6.66 -0.43 23.06
C ILE A 130 -7.05 -1.42 24.16
N GLU A 131 -8.00 -2.33 23.89
CA GLU A 131 -8.42 -3.37 24.83
C GLU A 131 -7.25 -4.26 25.29
N LYS A 132 -6.34 -4.59 24.37
CA LYS A 132 -5.12 -5.36 24.67
C LYS A 132 -3.99 -4.52 25.27
N ASP A 133 -4.22 -3.24 25.53
CA ASP A 133 -3.24 -2.27 26.05
C ASP A 133 -1.99 -2.12 25.13
N TYR A 134 -2.13 -2.38 23.82
CA TYR A 134 -1.11 -2.05 22.83
C TYR A 134 -1.25 -0.64 22.26
N ALA A 135 -2.40 0.01 22.46
CA ALA A 135 -2.65 1.39 22.11
C ALA A 135 -3.26 2.16 23.28
N TYR A 136 -3.24 3.49 23.22
CA TYR A 136 -3.81 4.38 24.23
C TYR A 136 -4.24 5.70 23.60
N VAL A 137 -5.23 6.34 24.24
CA VAL A 137 -5.82 7.61 23.78
C VAL A 137 -5.21 8.77 24.57
N VAL A 138 -4.83 9.84 23.88
CA VAL A 138 -4.39 11.12 24.47
C VAL A 138 -5.03 12.25 23.68
N GLU A 139 -5.86 13.07 24.32
CA GLU A 139 -6.48 14.27 23.74
C GLU A 139 -7.23 14.04 22.41
N GLY A 140 -7.76 12.82 22.22
CA GLY A 140 -8.51 12.43 21.02
C GLY A 140 -7.68 11.69 19.95
N ASP A 141 -6.36 11.66 20.09
CA ASP A 141 -5.46 10.87 19.24
C ASP A 141 -5.20 9.50 19.85
N VAL A 142 -4.94 8.51 18.99
CA VAL A 142 -4.59 7.15 19.41
C VAL A 142 -3.12 6.87 19.08
N PHE A 143 -2.38 6.43 20.08
CA PHE A 143 -0.96 6.10 19.98
C PHE A 143 -0.70 4.63 20.24
N PHE A 144 0.19 4.04 19.45
CA PHE A 144 0.67 2.67 19.65
C PHE A 144 1.80 2.61 20.68
N ARG A 145 1.76 1.60 21.57
CA ARG A 145 2.79 1.37 22.61
C ARG A 145 3.95 0.56 22.06
N VAL A 146 4.85 1.20 21.32
CA VAL A 146 6.02 0.55 20.70
C VAL A 146 6.87 -0.25 21.69
N ASN A 147 6.97 0.20 22.95
CA ASN A 147 7.76 -0.47 23.98
C ASN A 147 7.19 -1.84 24.42
N LYS A 148 5.98 -2.20 24.00
CA LYS A 148 5.40 -3.52 24.28
C LYS A 148 5.79 -4.57 23.25
N ILE A 149 6.38 -4.16 22.13
CA ILE A 149 6.83 -5.07 21.07
C ILE A 149 8.34 -5.30 21.23
N PRO A 150 8.77 -6.53 21.58
CA PRO A 150 10.19 -6.84 21.61
C PRO A 150 10.81 -6.63 20.23
N ASN A 151 11.92 -5.92 20.18
CA ASN A 151 12.67 -5.63 18.94
C ASN A 151 11.93 -4.80 17.88
N TYR A 152 11.05 -3.91 18.32
CA TYR A 152 10.40 -2.95 17.43
C TYR A 152 11.41 -1.94 16.88
#